data_a3a21e68960b91fe84b8088396ad5e6e
#
_entry.id   a3a21e68960b91fe84b8088396ad5e6e
#
_cell.length_a   1.000
_cell.length_b   1.000
_cell.length_c   1.000
_cell.angle_alpha   90.00
_cell.angle_beta   90.00
_cell.angle_gamma   90.00
#
_symmetry.space_group_name_H-M   'P 1'
#
loop_
_entity.id
_entity.type
_entity.pdbx_description
1 polymer ?
#
loop_
_entity_poly.entity_id
_entity_poly.type
_entity_poly.pdbx_seq_one_letter_code
_entity_poly.pdbx_strand_id
1 'polypeptide(L)'
;MPESPTLPDPRYPVGRAERRSTLSPEERRAAIDALDTAPDALSAAVHGLTDEQLDTPYREGGWTVRQVVHHVADSHMHAYIRIRFALTEDNPTIKPYDENAWVALPDSELPPAVSLQLLRALHTRLVTTLRALPPEAFARTLQHPENGPMTLDAMLNM
;
A
#
# COMPACT_ATOMS: atom_id res chain seq x y z
N MET A 1 18.71 -26.11 -27.18
CA MET A 1 18.14 -24.76 -27.30
C MET A 1 18.07 -24.21 -25.87
N PRO A 2 18.82 -23.12 -25.56
CA PRO A 2 18.64 -22.50 -24.24
C PRO A 2 17.25 -21.87 -24.19
N GLU A 3 16.50 -22.18 -23.12
CA GLU A 3 15.21 -21.52 -22.84
C GLU A 3 15.47 -20.01 -22.68
N SER A 4 14.73 -19.21 -23.43
CA SER A 4 14.75 -17.76 -23.26
C SER A 4 14.36 -17.44 -21.80
N PRO A 5 15.07 -16.56 -21.11
CA PRO A 5 14.67 -16.17 -19.75
C PRO A 5 13.25 -15.63 -19.79
N THR A 6 12.34 -16.29 -19.11
CA THR A 6 10.97 -15.79 -18.92
C THR A 6 11.07 -14.47 -18.17
N LEU A 7 10.65 -13.38 -18.79
CA LEU A 7 10.53 -12.08 -18.12
C LEU A 7 9.64 -12.23 -16.88
N PRO A 8 9.97 -11.58 -15.78
CA PRO A 8 9.14 -11.62 -14.58
C PRO A 8 7.73 -11.09 -14.91
N ASP A 9 6.70 -11.71 -14.29
CA ASP A 9 5.32 -11.26 -14.46
C ASP A 9 5.19 -9.78 -14.04
N PRO A 10 4.77 -8.87 -14.94
CA PRO A 10 4.69 -7.44 -14.63
C PRO A 10 3.77 -7.09 -13.45
N ARG A 11 2.88 -8.02 -13.06
CA ARG A 11 2.03 -7.87 -11.87
C ARG A 11 2.81 -8.06 -10.56
N TYR A 12 3.96 -8.73 -10.63
CA TYR A 12 4.80 -9.06 -9.48
C TYR A 12 6.27 -8.81 -9.79
N PRO A 13 6.66 -7.58 -10.08
CA PRO A 13 8.03 -7.26 -10.54
C PRO A 13 9.10 -7.57 -9.50
N VAL A 14 8.74 -7.59 -8.22
CA VAL A 14 9.61 -7.94 -7.09
C VAL A 14 9.23 -9.28 -6.43
N GLY A 15 8.40 -10.07 -7.10
CA GLY A 15 7.85 -11.31 -6.56
C GLY A 15 6.56 -11.11 -5.77
N ARG A 16 5.98 -12.21 -5.30
CA ARG A 16 4.76 -12.18 -4.47
C ARG A 16 5.15 -11.97 -3.01
N ALA A 17 4.41 -11.11 -2.31
CA ALA A 17 4.57 -10.94 -0.88
C ALA A 17 4.25 -12.24 -0.13
N GLU A 18 5.13 -12.62 0.79
CA GLU A 18 4.87 -13.71 1.72
C GLU A 18 3.90 -13.22 2.80
N ARG A 19 2.77 -13.92 2.96
CA ARG A 19 1.81 -13.58 4.03
C ARG A 19 2.32 -14.09 5.36
N ARG A 20 2.73 -13.17 6.22
CA ARG A 20 3.22 -13.47 7.58
C ARG A 20 2.32 -12.80 8.59
N SER A 21 1.88 -13.56 9.60
CA SER A 21 1.04 -13.06 10.68
C SER A 21 1.81 -12.42 11.83
N THR A 22 3.14 -12.58 11.85
CA THR A 22 4.02 -12.08 12.91
C THR A 22 5.33 -11.61 12.30
N LEU A 23 5.81 -10.46 12.73
CA LEU A 23 7.12 -9.90 12.39
C LEU A 23 8.02 -9.87 13.63
N SER A 24 9.33 -10.05 13.44
CA SER A 24 10.29 -9.76 14.50
C SER A 24 10.33 -8.24 14.79
N PRO A 25 10.86 -7.82 15.96
CA PRO A 25 11.03 -6.38 16.25
C PRO A 25 11.84 -5.64 15.19
N GLU A 26 12.86 -6.28 14.60
CA GLU A 26 13.70 -5.73 13.55
C GLU A 26 12.93 -5.56 12.24
N GLU A 27 12.21 -6.60 11.83
CA GLU A 27 11.36 -6.58 10.61
C GLU A 27 10.26 -5.53 10.72
N ARG A 28 9.63 -5.41 11.90
CA ARG A 28 8.61 -4.40 12.16
C ARG A 28 9.17 -2.99 12.05
N ARG A 29 10.36 -2.71 12.64
CA ARG A 29 11.03 -1.42 12.48
C ARG A 29 11.33 -1.13 11.03
N ALA A 30 11.88 -2.09 10.28
CA ALA A 30 12.19 -1.94 8.86
C ALA A 30 10.93 -1.65 8.03
N ALA A 31 9.80 -2.31 8.31
CA ALA A 31 8.52 -2.04 7.64
C ALA A 31 8.00 -0.62 7.94
N ILE A 32 8.10 -0.17 9.19
CA ILE A 32 7.69 1.19 9.58
C ILE A 32 8.60 2.25 8.93
N ASP A 33 9.91 2.00 8.86
CA ASP A 33 10.87 2.91 8.21
C ASP A 33 10.65 2.95 6.69
N ALA A 34 10.27 1.83 6.07
CA ALA A 34 9.86 1.79 4.67
C ALA A 34 8.59 2.63 4.42
N LEU A 35 7.60 2.57 5.32
CA LEU A 35 6.42 3.45 5.25
C LEU A 35 6.78 4.93 5.38
N ASP A 36 7.73 5.26 6.25
CA ASP A 36 8.17 6.65 6.46
C ASP A 36 8.79 7.26 5.19
N THR A 37 9.54 6.47 4.45
CA THR A 37 10.24 6.90 3.22
C THR A 37 9.43 6.70 1.93
N ALA A 38 8.38 5.89 1.95
CA ALA A 38 7.61 5.51 0.76
C ALA A 38 7.04 6.71 -0.02
N PRO A 39 6.48 7.77 0.60
CA PRO A 39 5.96 8.92 -0.15
C PRO A 39 7.05 9.64 -0.94
N ASP A 40 8.25 9.77 -0.38
CA ASP A 40 9.38 10.41 -1.06
C ASP A 40 9.92 9.53 -2.19
N ALA A 41 10.01 8.23 -1.97
CA ALA A 41 10.43 7.27 -2.99
C ALA A 41 9.46 7.26 -4.18
N LEU A 42 8.14 7.25 -3.91
CA LEU A 42 7.12 7.31 -4.96
C LEU A 42 7.16 8.65 -5.70
N SER A 43 7.33 9.75 -4.98
CA SER A 43 7.48 11.08 -5.57
C SER A 43 8.69 11.14 -6.50
N ALA A 44 9.83 10.61 -6.08
CA ALA A 44 11.04 10.55 -6.89
C ALA A 44 10.85 9.67 -8.15
N ALA A 45 10.15 8.54 -8.02
CA ALA A 45 9.90 7.62 -9.12
C ALA A 45 9.07 8.24 -10.28
N VAL A 46 8.18 9.18 -9.97
CA VAL A 46 7.33 9.84 -10.98
C VAL A 46 7.79 11.26 -11.31
N HIS A 47 8.87 11.72 -10.68
CA HIS A 47 9.39 13.07 -10.91
C HIS A 47 9.85 13.24 -12.37
N GLY A 48 9.39 14.30 -13.01
CA GLY A 48 9.78 14.66 -14.36
C GLY A 48 9.13 13.82 -15.47
N LEU A 49 8.23 12.88 -15.14
CA LEU A 49 7.44 12.20 -16.15
C LEU A 49 6.47 13.17 -16.81
N THR A 50 6.36 13.07 -18.15
CA THR A 50 5.37 13.79 -18.94
C THR A 50 3.98 13.20 -18.72
N ASP A 51 2.92 13.96 -19.09
CA ASP A 51 1.55 13.42 -19.03
C ASP A 51 1.40 12.16 -19.90
N GLU A 52 2.02 12.13 -21.07
CA GLU A 52 2.02 10.93 -21.93
C GLU A 52 2.65 9.71 -21.24
N GLN A 53 3.75 9.90 -20.50
CA GLN A 53 4.38 8.84 -19.72
C GLN A 53 3.52 8.44 -18.52
N LEU A 54 2.92 9.41 -17.82
CA LEU A 54 2.01 9.14 -16.70
C LEU A 54 0.76 8.38 -17.15
N ASP A 55 0.28 8.60 -18.36
CA ASP A 55 -0.91 7.96 -18.91
C ASP A 55 -0.58 6.66 -19.66
N THR A 56 0.69 6.21 -19.63
CA THR A 56 1.11 4.92 -20.17
C THR A 56 0.77 3.79 -19.16
N PRO A 57 0.05 2.72 -19.60
CA PRO A 57 -0.18 1.54 -18.79
C PRO A 57 1.12 0.84 -18.41
N TYR A 58 1.25 0.41 -17.16
CA TYR A 58 2.45 -0.34 -16.71
C TYR A 58 2.56 -1.74 -17.31
N ARG A 59 1.48 -2.26 -17.87
CA ARG A 59 1.38 -3.50 -18.67
C ARG A 59 0.15 -3.44 -19.57
N GLU A 60 0.05 -4.33 -20.53
CA GLU A 60 -1.15 -4.45 -21.37
C GLU A 60 -2.39 -4.70 -20.52
N GLY A 61 -3.43 -3.89 -20.69
CA GLY A 61 -4.68 -3.93 -19.92
C GLY A 61 -4.53 -3.56 -18.45
N GLY A 62 -3.37 -3.05 -18.03
CA GLY A 62 -3.12 -2.56 -16.66
C GLY A 62 -3.51 -1.09 -16.50
N TRP A 63 -3.40 -0.62 -15.26
CA TRP A 63 -3.58 0.79 -14.93
C TRP A 63 -2.43 1.64 -15.47
N THR A 64 -2.69 2.91 -15.70
CA THR A 64 -1.64 3.89 -16.02
C THR A 64 -0.76 4.16 -14.79
N VAL A 65 0.43 4.72 -15.01
CA VAL A 65 1.31 5.16 -13.90
C VAL A 65 0.57 6.16 -13.00
N ARG A 66 -0.18 7.09 -13.59
CA ARG A 66 -1.03 8.06 -12.85
C ARG A 66 -2.03 7.35 -11.95
N GLN A 67 -2.78 6.40 -12.48
CA GLN A 67 -3.75 5.61 -11.73
C GLN A 67 -3.11 4.80 -10.61
N VAL A 68 -1.93 4.23 -10.84
CA VAL A 68 -1.18 3.53 -9.78
C VAL A 68 -0.83 4.47 -8.62
N VAL A 69 -0.40 5.70 -8.89
CA VAL A 69 -0.08 6.67 -7.82
C VAL A 69 -1.33 7.02 -7.00
N HIS A 70 -2.47 7.26 -7.65
CA HIS A 70 -3.73 7.51 -6.94
C HIS A 70 -4.18 6.30 -6.14
N HIS A 71 -4.10 5.09 -6.73
CA HIS A 71 -4.43 3.85 -6.03
C HIS A 71 -3.56 3.61 -4.78
N VAL A 72 -2.27 3.92 -4.81
CA VAL A 72 -1.40 3.78 -3.62
C VAL A 72 -1.93 4.66 -2.48
N ALA A 73 -2.34 5.89 -2.76
CA ALA A 73 -2.91 6.77 -1.74
C ALA A 73 -4.23 6.21 -1.17
N ASP A 74 -5.12 5.72 -2.02
CA ASP A 74 -6.39 5.09 -1.61
C ASP A 74 -6.16 3.83 -0.77
N SER A 75 -5.28 2.95 -1.22
CA SER A 75 -4.93 1.71 -0.51
C SER A 75 -4.34 2.00 0.87
N HIS A 76 -3.42 2.96 0.97
CA HIS A 76 -2.81 3.33 2.24
C HIS A 76 -3.78 4.10 3.17
N MET A 77 -4.74 4.83 2.61
CA MET A 77 -5.83 5.43 3.40
C MET A 77 -6.72 4.33 4.02
N HIS A 78 -7.05 3.30 3.26
CA HIS A 78 -7.76 2.14 3.78
C HIS A 78 -6.95 1.40 4.86
N ALA A 79 -5.65 1.18 4.64
CA ALA A 79 -4.77 0.56 5.63
C ALA A 79 -4.72 1.40 6.92
N TYR A 80 -4.61 2.71 6.82
CA TYR A 80 -4.63 3.64 7.95
C TYR A 80 -5.93 3.50 8.77
N ILE A 81 -7.08 3.51 8.10
CA ILE A 81 -8.39 3.39 8.76
C ILE A 81 -8.52 2.01 9.43
N ARG A 82 -8.16 0.94 8.74
CA ARG A 82 -8.23 -0.44 9.23
C ARG A 82 -7.34 -0.66 10.47
N ILE A 83 -6.12 -0.13 10.45
CA ILE A 83 -5.22 -0.17 11.61
C ILE A 83 -5.84 0.56 12.81
N ARG A 84 -6.45 1.72 12.60
CA ARG A 84 -7.10 2.47 13.67
C ARG A 84 -8.28 1.71 14.26
N PHE A 85 -9.10 1.07 13.45
CA PHE A 85 -10.17 0.20 13.92
C PHE A 85 -9.61 -0.96 14.76
N ALA A 86 -8.58 -1.66 14.27
CA ALA A 86 -7.96 -2.76 15.02
C ALA A 86 -7.35 -2.30 16.36
N LEU A 87 -6.89 -1.04 16.46
CA LEU A 87 -6.33 -0.47 17.69
C LEU A 87 -7.40 -0.03 18.68
N THR A 88 -8.60 0.31 18.24
CA THR A 88 -9.65 0.94 19.05
C THR A 88 -10.87 0.06 19.31
N GLU A 89 -11.03 -1.01 18.53
CA GLU A 89 -12.15 -1.94 18.62
C GLU A 89 -11.63 -3.37 18.83
N ASP A 90 -12.52 -4.27 19.25
CA ASP A 90 -12.18 -5.68 19.43
C ASP A 90 -12.48 -6.46 18.15
N ASN A 91 -11.41 -6.88 17.48
CA ASN A 91 -11.46 -7.71 16.25
C ASN A 91 -12.50 -7.26 15.21
N PRO A 92 -12.49 -5.97 14.79
CA PRO A 92 -13.50 -5.40 13.91
C PRO A 92 -13.51 -6.05 12.53
N THR A 93 -14.68 -6.15 11.91
CA THR A 93 -14.78 -6.52 10.49
C THR A 93 -14.62 -5.27 9.64
N ILE A 94 -13.66 -5.29 8.72
CA ILE A 94 -13.42 -4.17 7.80
C ILE A 94 -14.22 -4.33 6.51
N LYS A 95 -14.42 -3.21 5.81
CA LYS A 95 -15.05 -3.21 4.49
C LYS A 95 -14.00 -3.27 3.39
N PRO A 96 -14.05 -4.25 2.46
CA PRO A 96 -13.28 -4.20 1.22
C PRO A 96 -13.85 -3.15 0.27
N TYR A 97 -13.10 -2.79 -0.75
CA TYR A 97 -13.54 -1.89 -1.82
C TYR A 97 -13.14 -2.42 -3.19
N ASP A 98 -13.88 -2.03 -4.22
CA ASP A 98 -13.55 -2.36 -5.61
C ASP A 98 -12.51 -1.37 -6.13
N GLU A 99 -11.27 -1.80 -6.20
CA GLU A 99 -10.12 -0.99 -6.63
C GLU A 99 -10.28 -0.49 -8.07
N ASN A 100 -10.82 -1.33 -8.96
CA ASN A 100 -11.04 -0.94 -10.35
C ASN A 100 -12.15 0.11 -10.48
N ALA A 101 -13.22 -0.02 -9.70
CA ALA A 101 -14.27 0.99 -9.67
C ALA A 101 -13.75 2.33 -9.12
N TRP A 102 -12.87 2.31 -8.13
CA TRP A 102 -12.26 3.53 -7.57
C TRP A 102 -11.33 4.20 -8.55
N VAL A 103 -10.44 3.45 -9.20
CA VAL A 103 -9.51 3.97 -10.22
C VAL A 103 -10.23 4.56 -11.42
N ALA A 104 -11.48 4.16 -11.69
CA ALA A 104 -12.30 4.72 -12.76
C ALA A 104 -12.99 6.05 -12.39
N LEU A 105 -12.84 6.54 -11.14
CA LEU A 105 -13.42 7.82 -10.73
C LEU A 105 -12.63 9.00 -11.31
N PRO A 106 -13.29 10.16 -11.52
CA PRO A 106 -12.67 11.32 -12.21
C PRO A 106 -11.44 11.90 -11.52
N ASP A 107 -11.30 11.73 -10.20
CA ASP A 107 -10.13 12.23 -9.46
C ASP A 107 -8.85 11.45 -9.75
N SER A 108 -8.93 10.27 -10.35
CA SER A 108 -7.78 9.53 -10.87
C SER A 108 -7.11 10.18 -12.09
N GLU A 109 -7.73 11.20 -12.69
CA GLU A 109 -7.16 12.02 -13.77
C GLU A 109 -6.37 13.23 -13.26
N LEU A 110 -6.43 13.52 -11.94
CA LEU A 110 -5.71 14.64 -11.35
C LEU A 110 -4.18 14.44 -11.44
N PRO A 111 -3.39 15.54 -11.32
CA PRO A 111 -1.94 15.41 -11.22
C PRO A 111 -1.54 14.50 -10.04
N PRO A 112 -0.56 13.61 -10.20
CA PRO A 112 -0.08 12.72 -9.14
C PRO A 112 0.31 13.44 -7.84
N ALA A 113 0.74 14.70 -7.94
CA ALA A 113 1.11 15.54 -6.81
C ALA A 113 0.01 15.63 -5.74
N VAL A 114 -1.26 15.56 -6.13
CA VAL A 114 -2.41 15.60 -5.20
C VAL A 114 -2.38 14.38 -4.28
N SER A 115 -2.28 13.19 -4.83
CA SER A 115 -2.20 11.96 -4.05
C SER A 115 -0.88 11.80 -3.30
N LEU A 116 0.24 12.30 -3.84
CA LEU A 116 1.53 12.31 -3.14
C LEU A 116 1.49 13.18 -1.88
N GLN A 117 0.81 14.34 -1.92
CA GLN A 117 0.61 15.19 -0.73
C GLN A 117 -0.26 14.48 0.32
N LEU A 118 -1.36 13.87 -0.11
CA LEU A 118 -2.24 13.08 0.76
C LEU A 118 -1.46 11.93 1.41
N LEU A 119 -0.72 11.17 0.62
CA LEU A 119 0.08 10.03 1.08
C LEU A 119 1.13 10.45 2.10
N ARG A 120 1.84 11.57 1.88
CA ARG A 120 2.83 12.12 2.82
C ARG A 120 2.20 12.46 4.17
N ALA A 121 1.08 13.18 4.17
CA ALA A 121 0.38 13.54 5.40
C ALA A 121 -0.16 12.30 6.15
N LEU A 122 -0.69 11.34 5.39
CA LEU A 122 -1.21 10.09 5.91
C LEU A 122 -0.11 9.25 6.58
N HIS A 123 1.04 9.07 5.89
CA HIS A 123 2.17 8.31 6.40
C HIS A 123 2.80 8.96 7.63
N THR A 124 2.93 10.29 7.67
CA THR A 124 3.40 10.99 8.86
C THR A 124 2.55 10.61 10.09
N ARG A 125 1.23 10.62 9.95
CA ARG A 125 0.32 10.24 11.04
C ARG A 125 0.40 8.75 11.37
N LEU A 126 0.45 7.90 10.36
CA LEU A 126 0.50 6.44 10.53
C LEU A 126 1.79 6.02 11.22
N VAL A 127 2.94 6.47 10.74
CA VAL A 127 4.26 6.15 11.30
C VAL A 127 4.39 6.65 12.74
N THR A 128 3.90 7.86 13.04
CA THR A 128 3.86 8.38 14.41
C THR A 128 3.08 7.43 15.34
N THR A 129 1.91 6.97 14.88
CA THR A 129 1.11 6.00 15.65
C THR A 129 1.87 4.69 15.83
N LEU A 130 2.36 4.08 14.74
CA LEU A 130 3.01 2.78 14.78
C LEU A 130 4.27 2.75 15.65
N ARG A 131 5.09 3.81 15.61
CA ARG A 131 6.30 3.94 16.45
C ARG A 131 6.00 4.07 17.94
N ALA A 132 4.82 4.55 18.30
CA ALA A 132 4.40 4.71 19.69
C ALA A 132 3.70 3.47 20.27
N LEU A 133 3.41 2.46 19.44
CA LEU A 133 2.71 1.25 19.92
C LEU A 133 3.63 0.35 20.75
N PRO A 134 3.13 -0.23 21.84
CA PRO A 134 3.83 -1.30 22.54
C PRO A 134 3.82 -2.57 21.68
N PRO A 135 4.83 -3.46 21.84
CA PRO A 135 4.98 -4.66 21.00
C PRO A 135 3.74 -5.54 20.92
N GLU A 136 3.00 -5.70 22.00
CA GLU A 136 1.78 -6.51 22.08
C GLU A 136 0.62 -5.97 21.22
N ALA A 137 0.61 -4.68 20.92
CA ALA A 137 -0.42 -4.08 20.09
C ALA A 137 -0.40 -4.61 18.63
N PHE A 138 0.75 -5.07 18.17
CA PHE A 138 0.88 -5.61 16.82
C PHE A 138 0.23 -6.98 16.62
N ALA A 139 -0.13 -7.66 17.71
CA ALA A 139 -0.91 -8.88 17.71
C ALA A 139 -2.44 -8.63 17.62
N ARG A 140 -2.89 -7.37 17.74
CA ARG A 140 -4.32 -7.05 17.58
C ARG A 140 -4.80 -7.42 16.19
N THR A 141 -6.05 -7.86 16.10
CA THR A 141 -6.63 -8.45 14.88
C THR A 141 -7.77 -7.62 14.32
N LEU A 142 -8.01 -7.82 13.06
CA LEU A 142 -9.22 -7.44 12.33
C LEU A 142 -9.68 -8.60 11.44
N GLN A 143 -10.94 -8.58 11.02
CA GLN A 143 -11.51 -9.53 10.07
C GLN A 143 -11.60 -8.90 8.69
N HIS A 144 -10.85 -9.44 7.73
CA HIS A 144 -10.99 -9.08 6.33
C HIS A 144 -11.92 -10.08 5.66
N PRO A 145 -13.05 -9.66 5.04
CA PRO A 145 -14.04 -10.58 4.48
C PRO A 145 -13.48 -11.58 3.47
N GLU A 146 -12.45 -11.18 2.71
CA GLU A 146 -11.85 -12.01 1.66
C GLU A 146 -10.57 -12.73 2.14
N ASN A 147 -9.81 -12.13 3.05
CA ASN A 147 -8.50 -12.64 3.49
C ASN A 147 -8.56 -13.33 4.87
N GLY A 148 -9.70 -13.26 5.56
CA GLY A 148 -9.86 -13.79 6.91
C GLY A 148 -9.21 -12.92 8.00
N PRO A 149 -8.90 -13.49 9.17
CA PRO A 149 -8.31 -12.75 10.28
C PRO A 149 -6.88 -12.29 9.93
N MET A 150 -6.58 -11.03 10.26
CA MET A 150 -5.27 -10.42 10.03
C MET A 150 -4.80 -9.70 11.28
N THR A 151 -3.53 -9.84 11.61
CA THR A 151 -2.87 -9.05 12.67
C THR A 151 -2.37 -7.71 12.11
N LEU A 152 -2.00 -6.77 12.99
CA LEU A 152 -1.32 -5.56 12.56
C LEU A 152 0.03 -5.88 11.89
N ASP A 153 0.77 -6.87 12.38
CA ASP A 153 2.01 -7.34 11.72
C ASP A 153 1.73 -7.81 10.29
N ALA A 154 0.63 -8.58 10.07
CA ALA A 154 0.23 -8.99 8.73
C ALA A 154 -0.10 -7.79 7.83
N MET A 155 -0.73 -6.75 8.37
CA MET A 155 -1.01 -5.50 7.65
C MET A 155 0.26 -4.75 7.24
N LEU A 156 1.30 -4.76 8.09
CA LEU A 156 2.61 -4.15 7.77
C LEU A 156 3.41 -4.93 6.74
N ASN A 157 3.13 -6.23 6.58
CA ASN A 157 3.83 -7.12 5.65
C ASN A 157 3.13 -7.22 4.28
N MET A 158 2.09 -6.45 4.04
CA MET A 158 1.41 -6.37 2.75
C MET A 158 2.07 -5.33 1.87
#